data_87010af9cf16b3841ad211536a586d50
#
_entry.id   87010af9cf16b3841ad211536a586d50
#
_cell.length_a   1.000
_cell.length_b   1.000
_cell.length_c   1.000
_cell.angle_alpha   90.00
_cell.angle_beta   90.00
_cell.angle_gamma   90.00
#
_symmetry.space_group_name_H-M   'P 1'
#
loop_
_entity.id
_entity.type
_entity.pdbx_description
1 polymer ?
#
loop_
_entity_poly.entity_id
_entity_poly.type
_entity_poly.pdbx_seq_one_letter_code
_entity_poly.pdbx_strand_id
1 'polypeptide(L)'
;MELNNVKNRFLPIPESAQKGLEREARVLDFDIIKELGSGSFGNVYLVRHKITQAEYAIKAIDKRNKNNQEEKPYFRREVEVMYKVHHKNVVKLYGHFEDNNYCYFLMEYISKGNVYSLLPTDKKKRLSTKVVSFIIRDIISAVYFLHHMKPPIIHRDIKPENVLLGEGLVAKLTDFGWSNYMRDDEKRTTVCGTPIYLAPEILEEKPHDESVDLWCIGVLLFELVTAHPPFYGNDIETLKENILKLKILWPKDINVDAKNLIMKILKLDPKQRLPLEEMIKHPFITRFTPDAPKLLIKPV
;
A
#
# COMPACT_ATOMS: atom_id res chain seq x y z
N MET A 1 -6.36 -0.11 -28.33
CA MET A 1 -6.08 -1.56 -28.31
C MET A 1 -7.15 -2.20 -27.46
N GLU A 2 -8.01 -2.97 -28.08
CA GLU A 2 -9.23 -3.51 -27.48
C GLU A 2 -8.91 -4.56 -26.41
N LEU A 3 -9.43 -4.33 -25.19
CA LEU A 3 -9.28 -5.16 -23.99
C LEU A 3 -10.07 -6.51 -24.04
N ASN A 4 -10.52 -6.92 -25.22
CA ASN A 4 -11.37 -8.11 -25.39
C ASN A 4 -10.61 -9.46 -25.32
N ASN A 5 -9.28 -9.46 -25.08
CA ASN A 5 -8.46 -10.67 -25.08
C ASN A 5 -7.60 -10.87 -23.83
N VAL A 6 -7.98 -10.30 -22.69
CA VAL A 6 -7.21 -10.45 -21.43
C VAL A 6 -7.83 -11.58 -20.57
N LYS A 7 -7.97 -12.76 -21.14
CA LYS A 7 -8.16 -13.99 -20.36
C LYS A 7 -6.78 -14.57 -20.12
N ASN A 8 -6.29 -14.51 -18.89
CA ASN A 8 -5.04 -15.12 -18.43
C ASN A 8 -3.75 -14.48 -19.00
N ARG A 9 -3.20 -13.49 -18.32
CA ARG A 9 -1.89 -12.89 -18.65
C ARG A 9 -0.89 -13.16 -17.52
N PHE A 10 0.31 -13.64 -17.87
CA PHE A 10 1.41 -13.83 -16.95
C PHE A 10 2.56 -12.88 -17.29
N LEU A 11 3.15 -12.28 -16.25
CA LEU A 11 4.47 -11.68 -16.36
C LEU A 11 5.53 -12.80 -16.40
N PRO A 12 6.71 -12.56 -17.02
CA PRO A 12 7.79 -13.52 -16.94
C PRO A 12 8.14 -13.78 -15.48
N ILE A 13 7.84 -14.98 -15.03
CA ILE A 13 8.23 -15.50 -13.72
C ILE A 13 9.74 -15.77 -13.79
N PRO A 14 10.52 -15.57 -12.73
CA PRO A 14 11.93 -15.92 -12.71
C PRO A 14 12.15 -17.34 -13.24
N GLU A 15 13.18 -17.56 -14.06
CA GLU A 15 13.43 -18.85 -14.73
C GLU A 15 13.40 -20.06 -13.80
N SER A 16 13.80 -19.88 -12.51
CA SER A 16 13.71 -20.89 -11.47
C SER A 16 12.27 -21.31 -11.11
N ALA A 17 11.28 -20.47 -11.42
CA ALA A 17 9.86 -20.71 -11.14
C ALA A 17 9.03 -20.92 -12.44
N GLN A 18 9.63 -20.75 -13.62
CA GLN A 18 8.93 -20.86 -14.91
C GLN A 18 8.65 -22.30 -15.33
N LYS A 19 9.48 -23.29 -14.94
CA LYS A 19 9.24 -24.70 -15.27
C LYS A 19 7.91 -25.14 -14.67
N GLY A 20 6.86 -25.21 -15.48
CA GLY A 20 5.54 -25.70 -15.10
C GLY A 20 4.39 -24.69 -15.16
N LEU A 21 4.67 -23.40 -15.41
CA LEU A 21 3.64 -22.36 -15.64
C LEU A 21 3.47 -22.04 -17.15
N GLU A 22 3.96 -22.89 -18.02
CA GLU A 22 3.85 -22.79 -19.50
C GLU A 22 2.42 -22.96 -20.01
N ARG A 23 1.46 -23.27 -19.12
CA ARG A 23 0.03 -23.31 -19.37
C ARG A 23 -0.68 -22.14 -18.70
N GLU A 24 -1.88 -21.83 -19.15
CA GLU A 24 -2.81 -20.98 -18.40
C GLU A 24 -2.93 -21.50 -16.97
N ALA A 25 -2.39 -20.78 -15.95
CA ALA A 25 -2.48 -21.20 -14.56
C ALA A 25 -3.95 -21.24 -14.14
N ARG A 26 -4.31 -22.27 -13.39
CA ARG A 26 -5.63 -22.47 -12.81
C ARG A 26 -5.49 -22.58 -11.31
N VAL A 27 -6.55 -22.28 -10.58
CA VAL A 27 -6.55 -22.46 -9.12
C VAL A 27 -6.17 -23.90 -8.72
N LEU A 28 -6.50 -24.88 -9.56
CA LEU A 28 -6.18 -26.29 -9.35
C LEU A 28 -4.69 -26.63 -9.43
N ASP A 29 -3.86 -25.74 -9.96
CA ASP A 29 -2.40 -25.93 -10.02
C ASP A 29 -1.71 -25.61 -8.66
N PHE A 30 -2.50 -25.13 -7.69
CA PHE A 30 -2.01 -24.73 -6.38
C PHE A 30 -2.69 -25.50 -5.26
N ASP A 31 -1.92 -25.81 -4.20
CA ASP A 31 -2.43 -26.28 -2.93
C ASP A 31 -2.56 -25.10 -1.97
N ILE A 32 -3.74 -24.92 -1.37
CA ILE A 32 -3.96 -23.90 -0.34
C ILE A 32 -3.30 -24.37 0.95
N ILE A 33 -2.38 -23.55 1.49
CA ILE A 33 -1.69 -23.86 2.75
C ILE A 33 -2.47 -23.24 3.92
N LYS A 34 -2.80 -21.95 3.83
CA LYS A 34 -3.57 -21.21 4.86
C LYS A 34 -4.15 -19.93 4.30
N GLU A 35 -5.15 -19.41 4.99
CA GLU A 35 -5.62 -18.04 4.79
C GLU A 35 -4.63 -17.04 5.41
N LEU A 36 -4.33 -15.96 4.67
CA LEU A 36 -3.47 -14.87 5.11
C LEU A 36 -4.27 -13.66 5.59
N GLY A 37 -5.49 -13.49 5.09
CA GLY A 37 -6.40 -12.43 5.49
C GLY A 37 -7.65 -12.37 4.62
N SER A 38 -8.68 -11.71 5.15
CA SER A 38 -9.92 -11.40 4.44
C SER A 38 -10.17 -9.90 4.47
N GLY A 39 -10.68 -9.36 3.38
CA GLY A 39 -10.98 -7.95 3.23
C GLY A 39 -12.23 -7.71 2.40
N SER A 40 -12.64 -6.45 2.26
CA SER A 40 -13.80 -6.05 1.46
C SER A 40 -13.72 -6.50 0.00
N PHE A 41 -12.50 -6.63 -0.53
CA PHE A 41 -12.24 -6.99 -1.93
C PHE A 41 -11.94 -8.48 -2.16
N GLY A 42 -12.02 -9.33 -1.13
CA GLY A 42 -11.79 -10.77 -1.26
C GLY A 42 -10.85 -11.34 -0.21
N ASN A 43 -10.58 -12.63 -0.33
CA ASN A 43 -9.73 -13.38 0.61
C ASN A 43 -8.35 -13.61 0.00
N VAL A 44 -7.32 -13.56 0.84
CA VAL A 44 -5.93 -13.81 0.45
C VAL A 44 -5.45 -15.10 1.08
N TYR A 45 -4.89 -15.99 0.26
CA TYR A 45 -4.40 -17.31 0.67
C TYR A 45 -2.91 -17.46 0.37
N LEU A 46 -2.19 -18.09 1.29
CA LEU A 46 -0.89 -18.68 0.98
C LEU A 46 -1.12 -19.98 0.22
N VAL A 47 -0.51 -20.07 -0.94
CA VAL A 47 -0.61 -21.25 -1.79
C VAL A 47 0.76 -21.76 -2.21
N ARG A 48 0.85 -23.05 -2.51
CA ARG A 48 2.05 -23.70 -3.07
C ARG A 48 1.74 -24.27 -4.44
N HIS A 49 2.56 -23.93 -5.42
CA HIS A 49 2.41 -24.49 -6.77
C HIS A 49 2.82 -25.95 -6.77
N LYS A 50 1.94 -26.85 -7.23
CA LYS A 50 2.09 -28.31 -7.12
C LYS A 50 3.36 -28.86 -7.76
N ILE A 51 3.80 -28.28 -8.88
CA ILE A 51 4.98 -28.77 -9.61
C ILE A 51 6.26 -28.13 -9.07
N THR A 52 6.30 -26.78 -8.97
CA THR A 52 7.54 -26.07 -8.60
C THR A 52 7.77 -26.01 -7.10
N GLN A 53 6.77 -26.33 -6.27
CA GLN A 53 6.76 -26.19 -4.82
C GLN A 53 6.99 -24.75 -4.31
N ALA A 54 7.00 -23.76 -5.21
CA ALA A 54 7.13 -22.36 -4.87
C ALA A 54 5.87 -21.83 -4.18
N GLU A 55 6.05 -20.92 -3.22
CA GLU A 55 4.97 -20.30 -2.46
C GLU A 55 4.59 -18.94 -3.04
N TYR A 56 3.28 -18.68 -3.08
CA TYR A 56 2.67 -17.46 -3.59
C TYR A 56 1.54 -17.00 -2.68
N ALA A 57 1.14 -15.74 -2.81
CA ALA A 57 -0.14 -15.27 -2.30
C ALA A 57 -1.15 -15.21 -3.45
N ILE A 58 -2.35 -15.76 -3.23
CA ILE A 58 -3.47 -15.62 -4.17
C ILE A 58 -4.57 -14.79 -3.48
N LYS A 59 -4.90 -13.62 -4.07
CA LYS A 59 -6.10 -12.84 -3.72
C LYS A 59 -7.25 -13.32 -4.59
N ALA A 60 -8.29 -13.87 -3.98
CA ALA A 60 -9.49 -14.39 -4.65
C ALA A 60 -10.66 -13.42 -4.46
N ILE A 61 -11.20 -12.88 -5.55
CA ILE A 61 -12.29 -11.91 -5.56
C ILE A 61 -13.55 -12.58 -6.13
N ASP A 62 -14.63 -12.64 -5.34
CA ASP A 62 -15.89 -13.27 -5.74
C ASP A 62 -16.64 -12.36 -6.74
N LYS A 63 -16.83 -12.85 -7.98
CA LYS A 63 -17.54 -12.15 -9.07
C LYS A 63 -19.06 -12.09 -8.87
N ARG A 64 -19.61 -12.91 -7.98
CA ARG A 64 -21.05 -13.02 -7.72
C ARG A 64 -21.52 -11.97 -6.71
N ASN A 65 -20.62 -11.43 -5.89
CA ASN A 65 -20.94 -10.37 -4.97
C ASN A 65 -21.39 -9.12 -5.76
N LYS A 66 -22.60 -8.60 -5.46
CA LYS A 66 -23.19 -7.44 -6.14
C LYS A 66 -22.27 -6.21 -6.04
N ASN A 67 -21.63 -6.01 -4.89
CA ASN A 67 -20.65 -4.94 -4.70
C ASN A 67 -19.48 -5.08 -5.69
N ASN A 68 -18.98 -6.30 -5.91
CA ASN A 68 -17.91 -6.54 -6.87
C ASN A 68 -18.35 -6.38 -8.34
N GLN A 69 -19.65 -6.43 -8.65
CA GLN A 69 -20.14 -6.19 -10.03
C GLN A 69 -20.13 -4.72 -10.39
N GLU A 70 -20.41 -3.83 -9.45
CA GLU A 70 -20.26 -2.38 -9.61
C GLU A 70 -18.78 -1.96 -9.60
N GLU A 71 -17.92 -2.79 -8.99
CA GLU A 71 -16.48 -2.57 -8.85
C GLU A 71 -15.62 -3.16 -9.99
N LYS A 72 -16.22 -3.80 -11.02
CA LYS A 72 -15.49 -4.35 -12.19
C LYS A 72 -14.50 -3.36 -12.84
N PRO A 73 -14.79 -2.05 -12.92
CA PRO A 73 -13.82 -1.09 -13.42
C PRO A 73 -12.59 -0.95 -12.53
N TYR A 74 -12.77 -1.00 -11.19
CA TYR A 74 -11.68 -0.90 -10.22
C TYR A 74 -10.76 -2.13 -10.27
N PHE A 75 -11.34 -3.33 -10.39
CA PHE A 75 -10.59 -4.57 -10.54
C PHE A 75 -9.67 -4.56 -11.77
N ARG A 76 -10.19 -4.20 -12.94
CA ARG A 76 -9.38 -4.10 -14.17
C ARG A 76 -8.23 -3.11 -14.01
N ARG A 77 -8.52 -2.00 -13.34
CA ARG A 77 -7.54 -0.95 -13.06
C ARG A 77 -6.46 -1.43 -12.09
N GLU A 78 -6.81 -2.14 -11.02
CA GLU A 78 -5.84 -2.75 -10.09
C GLU A 78 -4.87 -3.66 -10.85
N VAL A 79 -5.38 -4.54 -11.71
CA VAL A 79 -4.58 -5.40 -12.58
C VAL A 79 -3.64 -4.59 -13.48
N GLU A 80 -4.17 -3.59 -14.18
CA GLU A 80 -3.37 -2.76 -15.09
C GLU A 80 -2.26 -2.01 -14.37
N VAL A 81 -2.55 -1.45 -13.20
CA VAL A 81 -1.58 -0.77 -12.33
C VAL A 81 -0.51 -1.75 -11.91
N MET A 82 -0.89 -2.88 -11.31
CA MET A 82 0.06 -3.85 -10.78
C MET A 82 0.97 -4.46 -11.86
N TYR A 83 0.48 -4.63 -13.10
CA TYR A 83 1.34 -5.10 -14.19
C TYR A 83 2.41 -4.12 -14.63
N LYS A 84 2.21 -2.83 -14.40
CA LYS A 84 3.17 -1.78 -14.77
C LYS A 84 4.16 -1.46 -13.66
N VAL A 85 3.82 -1.83 -12.42
CA VAL A 85 4.63 -1.48 -11.26
C VAL A 85 5.65 -2.57 -10.96
N HIS A 86 6.93 -2.25 -11.20
CA HIS A 86 8.06 -3.13 -10.90
C HIS A 86 9.02 -2.42 -9.96
N HIS A 87 8.81 -2.55 -8.67
CA HIS A 87 9.64 -1.90 -7.66
C HIS A 87 9.88 -2.84 -6.47
N LYS A 88 11.09 -2.81 -5.89
CA LYS A 88 11.47 -3.69 -4.77
C LYS A 88 10.60 -3.54 -3.52
N ASN A 89 10.04 -2.34 -3.31
CA ASN A 89 9.19 -2.03 -2.18
C ASN A 89 7.68 -2.02 -2.54
N VAL A 90 7.31 -2.71 -3.61
CA VAL A 90 5.92 -2.98 -3.99
C VAL A 90 5.76 -4.49 -4.17
N VAL A 91 4.64 -5.04 -3.70
CA VAL A 91 4.31 -6.45 -3.90
C VAL A 91 4.14 -6.73 -5.38
N LYS A 92 4.87 -7.72 -5.90
CA LYS A 92 4.85 -8.07 -7.32
C LYS A 92 3.60 -8.87 -7.66
N LEU A 93 2.92 -8.50 -8.73
CA LEU A 93 1.93 -9.35 -9.41
C LEU A 93 2.67 -10.23 -10.40
N TYR A 94 2.47 -11.55 -10.32
CA TYR A 94 3.00 -12.50 -11.29
C TYR A 94 2.00 -12.79 -12.42
N GLY A 95 0.70 -12.77 -12.10
CA GLY A 95 -0.34 -13.00 -13.09
C GLY A 95 -1.73 -12.88 -12.49
N HIS A 96 -2.73 -12.95 -13.34
CA HIS A 96 -4.11 -13.11 -12.93
C HIS A 96 -4.79 -14.15 -13.80
N PHE A 97 -5.78 -14.83 -13.26
CA PHE A 97 -6.62 -15.79 -13.95
C PHE A 97 -8.02 -15.77 -13.33
N GLU A 98 -8.99 -16.37 -14.02
CA GLU A 98 -10.36 -16.39 -13.55
C GLU A 98 -11.04 -17.74 -13.83
N ASP A 99 -12.02 -18.05 -13.00
CA ASP A 99 -13.01 -19.09 -13.28
C ASP A 99 -14.44 -18.47 -13.34
N ASN A 100 -15.46 -19.31 -13.30
CA ASN A 100 -16.84 -18.84 -13.37
C ASN A 100 -17.25 -17.94 -12.19
N ASN A 101 -16.65 -18.14 -11.01
CA ASN A 101 -17.05 -17.51 -9.75
C ASN A 101 -16.08 -16.47 -9.24
N TYR A 102 -14.77 -16.64 -9.53
CA TYR A 102 -13.71 -15.85 -8.93
C TYR A 102 -12.74 -15.29 -9.97
N CYS A 103 -12.16 -14.14 -9.63
CA CYS A 103 -10.92 -13.62 -10.21
C CYS A 103 -9.78 -13.81 -9.20
N TYR A 104 -8.62 -14.25 -9.69
CA TYR A 104 -7.45 -14.56 -8.86
C TYR A 104 -6.26 -13.71 -9.25
N PHE A 105 -5.60 -13.09 -8.26
CA PHE A 105 -4.31 -12.43 -8.43
C PHE A 105 -3.21 -13.30 -7.83
N LEU A 106 -2.29 -13.76 -8.65
CA LEU A 106 -1.09 -14.48 -8.21
C LEU A 106 0.01 -13.48 -7.91
N MET A 107 0.35 -13.34 -6.64
CA MET A 107 1.26 -12.32 -6.12
C MET A 107 2.45 -12.92 -5.38
N GLU A 108 3.47 -12.09 -5.20
CA GLU A 108 4.60 -12.37 -4.33
C GLU A 108 4.11 -12.64 -2.90
N TYR A 109 4.56 -13.76 -2.31
CA TYR A 109 4.30 -14.04 -0.91
C TYR A 109 5.34 -13.35 -0.03
N ILE A 110 4.88 -12.60 0.97
CA ILE A 110 5.71 -11.90 1.96
C ILE A 110 5.54 -12.55 3.32
N SER A 111 6.61 -13.16 3.84
CA SER A 111 6.55 -14.17 4.90
C SER A 111 6.25 -13.64 6.31
N LYS A 112 6.54 -12.36 6.61
CA LYS A 112 6.41 -11.81 7.97
C LYS A 112 5.09 -11.07 8.23
N GLY A 113 4.15 -11.15 7.27
CA GLY A 113 2.83 -10.51 7.41
C GLY A 113 2.86 -8.99 7.28
N ASN A 114 1.81 -8.33 7.74
CA ASN A 114 1.67 -6.89 7.67
C ASN A 114 2.26 -6.17 8.89
N VAL A 115 2.57 -4.89 8.71
CA VAL A 115 3.16 -4.05 9.77
C VAL A 115 2.19 -3.80 10.91
N TYR A 116 0.87 -3.87 10.65
CA TYR A 116 -0.15 -3.76 11.71
C TYR A 116 0.05 -4.82 12.80
N SER A 117 0.36 -6.06 12.40
CA SER A 117 0.61 -7.16 13.35
C SER A 117 1.85 -6.98 14.23
N LEU A 118 2.74 -6.04 13.87
CA LEU A 118 3.91 -5.69 14.69
C LEU A 118 3.59 -4.61 15.74
N LEU A 119 2.47 -3.91 15.60
CA LEU A 119 2.10 -2.88 16.56
C LEU A 119 1.84 -3.53 17.92
N PRO A 120 2.48 -3.05 18.99
CA PRO A 120 2.30 -3.63 20.31
C PRO A 120 0.86 -3.45 20.80
N THR A 121 0.26 -4.50 21.34
CA THR A 121 -1.03 -4.44 22.03
C THR A 121 -0.91 -3.70 23.36
N ASP A 122 0.26 -3.75 23.99
CA ASP A 122 0.59 -2.94 25.17
C ASP A 122 0.95 -1.52 24.73
N LYS A 123 0.08 -0.56 25.03
CA LYS A 123 0.24 0.87 24.70
C LYS A 123 1.49 1.53 25.29
N LYS A 124 2.20 0.87 26.23
CA LYS A 124 3.47 1.34 26.78
C LYS A 124 4.67 0.91 25.94
N LYS A 125 4.52 -0.07 25.07
CA LYS A 125 5.57 -0.54 24.16
C LYS A 125 5.54 0.23 22.85
N ARG A 126 6.70 0.32 22.19
CA ARG A 126 6.90 1.00 20.91
C ARG A 126 7.76 0.14 20.00
N LEU A 127 7.58 0.29 18.72
CA LEU A 127 8.55 -0.22 17.75
C LEU A 127 9.85 0.58 17.89
N SER A 128 11.00 -0.06 17.64
CA SER A 128 12.26 0.68 17.67
C SER A 128 12.31 1.73 16.56
N THR A 129 12.84 2.90 16.87
CA THR A 129 13.00 4.01 15.90
C THR A 129 13.71 3.55 14.62
N LYS A 130 14.69 2.65 14.74
CA LYS A 130 15.42 2.08 13.61
C LYS A 130 14.52 1.27 12.69
N VAL A 131 13.66 0.39 13.24
CA VAL A 131 12.71 -0.42 12.46
C VAL A 131 11.71 0.48 11.75
N VAL A 132 11.13 1.45 12.46
CA VAL A 132 10.19 2.42 11.86
C VAL A 132 10.86 3.22 10.74
N SER A 133 12.10 3.67 10.96
CA SER A 133 12.86 4.39 9.93
C SER A 133 13.05 3.56 8.66
N PHE A 134 13.33 2.25 8.77
CA PHE A 134 13.47 1.37 7.61
C PHE A 134 12.14 1.19 6.86
N ILE A 135 11.04 0.99 7.60
CA ILE A 135 9.70 0.86 6.99
C ILE A 135 9.34 2.13 6.22
N ILE A 136 9.45 3.30 6.86
CA ILE A 136 9.08 4.60 6.26
C ILE A 136 9.98 4.92 5.06
N ARG A 137 11.28 4.65 5.14
CA ARG A 137 12.22 4.77 4.02
C ARG A 137 11.75 3.98 2.79
N ASP A 138 11.36 2.73 3.01
CA ASP A 138 10.94 1.83 1.94
C ASP A 138 9.58 2.25 1.33
N ILE A 139 8.65 2.74 2.16
CA ILE A 139 7.37 3.28 1.69
C ILE A 139 7.58 4.59 0.91
N ILE A 140 8.45 5.49 1.37
CA ILE A 140 8.82 6.70 0.60
C ILE A 140 9.36 6.29 -0.78
N SER A 141 10.23 5.29 -0.85
CA SER A 141 10.79 4.80 -2.12
C SER A 141 9.72 4.21 -3.05
N ALA A 142 8.76 3.44 -2.51
CA ALA A 142 7.64 2.89 -3.27
C ALA A 142 6.74 4.01 -3.84
N VAL A 143 6.31 4.94 -2.97
CA VAL A 143 5.41 6.03 -3.35
C VAL A 143 6.09 6.98 -4.34
N TYR A 144 7.38 7.26 -4.14
CA TYR A 144 8.16 8.04 -5.12
C TYR A 144 8.13 7.40 -6.51
N PHE A 145 8.34 6.08 -6.60
CA PHE A 145 8.25 5.36 -7.86
C PHE A 145 6.86 5.47 -8.49
N LEU A 146 5.79 5.27 -7.71
CA LEU A 146 4.40 5.35 -8.19
C LEU A 146 4.04 6.74 -8.72
N HIS A 147 4.42 7.80 -8.01
CA HIS A 147 4.15 9.19 -8.40
C HIS A 147 4.92 9.63 -9.65
N HIS A 148 6.04 8.96 -9.98
CA HIS A 148 6.82 9.24 -11.19
C HIS A 148 6.47 8.34 -12.38
N MET A 149 5.48 7.44 -12.24
CA MET A 149 4.93 6.69 -13.36
C MET A 149 4.26 7.63 -14.38
N LYS A 150 4.07 7.14 -15.59
CA LYS A 150 3.36 7.87 -16.64
C LYS A 150 2.18 7.04 -17.16
N PRO A 151 0.94 7.43 -16.82
CA PRO A 151 0.56 8.52 -15.89
C PRO A 151 0.90 8.19 -14.44
N PRO A 152 1.02 9.21 -13.55
CA PRO A 152 1.26 9.00 -12.12
C PRO A 152 0.19 8.15 -11.47
N ILE A 153 0.59 7.31 -10.51
CA ILE A 153 -0.30 6.43 -9.75
C ILE A 153 -0.37 6.94 -8.32
N ILE A 154 -1.57 7.19 -7.83
CA ILE A 154 -1.87 7.54 -6.43
C ILE A 154 -2.38 6.29 -5.74
N HIS A 155 -1.81 5.92 -4.58
CA HIS A 155 -2.18 4.71 -3.85
C HIS A 155 -3.47 4.88 -3.03
N ARG A 156 -3.61 5.94 -2.27
CA ARG A 156 -4.78 6.38 -1.47
C ARG A 156 -5.16 5.52 -0.26
N ASP A 157 -4.49 4.39 -0.02
CA ASP A 157 -4.77 3.50 1.12
C ASP A 157 -3.47 3.02 1.80
N ILE A 158 -2.52 3.96 2.03
CA ILE A 158 -1.27 3.67 2.73
C ILE A 158 -1.56 3.62 4.23
N LYS A 159 -1.49 2.42 4.82
CA LYS A 159 -1.75 2.13 6.24
C LYS A 159 -1.00 0.87 6.67
N PRO A 160 -0.86 0.57 7.99
CA PRO A 160 -0.08 -0.58 8.46
C PRO A 160 -0.53 -1.92 7.91
N GLU A 161 -1.83 -2.09 7.62
CA GLU A 161 -2.41 -3.32 7.06
C GLU A 161 -1.91 -3.58 5.63
N ASN A 162 -1.66 -2.51 4.87
CA ASN A 162 -1.24 -2.55 3.46
C ASN A 162 0.28 -2.44 3.29
N VAL A 163 1.04 -2.51 4.37
CA VAL A 163 2.50 -2.58 4.35
C VAL A 163 2.93 -3.96 4.84
N LEU A 164 3.46 -4.78 3.94
CA LEU A 164 3.97 -6.12 4.26
C LEU A 164 5.45 -6.06 4.58
N LEU A 165 5.91 -6.94 5.47
CA LEU A 165 7.31 -7.02 5.88
C LEU A 165 7.94 -8.35 5.44
N GLY A 166 8.97 -8.25 4.62
CA GLY A 166 9.75 -9.38 4.15
C GLY A 166 11.02 -9.64 4.98
N GLU A 167 11.84 -10.54 4.47
CA GLU A 167 13.16 -10.82 5.05
C GLU A 167 14.03 -9.57 5.06
N GLY A 168 14.93 -9.46 6.04
CA GLY A 168 15.81 -8.30 6.20
C GLY A 168 15.10 -6.99 6.55
N LEU A 169 13.85 -7.02 7.03
CA LEU A 169 13.00 -5.86 7.33
C LEU A 169 12.69 -5.00 6.09
N VAL A 170 12.61 -5.61 4.91
CA VAL A 170 12.20 -4.91 3.68
C VAL A 170 10.68 -4.73 3.69
N ALA A 171 10.23 -3.47 3.71
CA ALA A 171 8.80 -3.17 3.62
C ALA A 171 8.34 -3.11 2.16
N LYS A 172 7.15 -3.67 1.90
CA LYS A 172 6.51 -3.67 0.58
C LYS A 172 5.07 -3.21 0.67
N LEU A 173 4.72 -2.25 -0.17
CA LEU A 173 3.35 -1.74 -0.30
C LEU A 173 2.50 -2.72 -1.12
N THR A 174 1.28 -2.97 -0.67
CA THR A 174 0.31 -3.86 -1.32
C THR A 174 -1.07 -3.22 -1.36
N ASP A 175 -2.01 -3.89 -2.01
CA ASP A 175 -3.42 -3.52 -2.14
C ASP A 175 -3.66 -2.21 -2.91
N PHE A 176 -3.73 -2.36 -4.23
CA PHE A 176 -3.97 -1.26 -5.18
C PHE A 176 -5.46 -1.07 -5.50
N GLY A 177 -6.37 -1.67 -4.72
CA GLY A 177 -7.83 -1.63 -4.97
C GLY A 177 -8.40 -0.20 -5.03
N TRP A 178 -7.81 0.74 -4.29
CA TRP A 178 -8.17 2.16 -4.31
C TRP A 178 -7.25 3.01 -5.17
N SER A 179 -6.22 2.42 -5.80
CA SER A 179 -5.25 3.16 -6.60
C SER A 179 -5.86 3.70 -7.89
N ASN A 180 -5.36 4.83 -8.34
CA ASN A 180 -5.85 5.44 -9.57
C ASN A 180 -4.74 6.19 -10.31
N TYR A 181 -4.82 6.21 -11.67
CA TYR A 181 -4.01 7.08 -12.49
C TYR A 181 -4.48 8.53 -12.36
N MET A 182 -3.56 9.47 -12.27
CA MET A 182 -3.86 10.88 -12.54
C MET A 182 -4.09 11.05 -14.04
N ARG A 183 -5.32 11.42 -14.43
CA ARG A 183 -5.64 11.92 -15.77
C ARG A 183 -5.88 13.42 -15.65
N ASP A 184 -5.38 14.19 -16.60
CA ASP A 184 -5.39 15.65 -16.57
C ASP A 184 -6.79 16.29 -16.43
N ASP A 185 -7.88 15.54 -16.71
CA ASP A 185 -9.24 16.06 -16.78
C ASP A 185 -10.21 15.61 -15.67
N GLU A 186 -9.80 14.72 -14.76
CA GLU A 186 -10.71 14.22 -13.70
C GLU A 186 -10.46 14.91 -12.35
N LYS A 187 -11.27 15.91 -12.03
CA LYS A 187 -11.41 16.43 -10.66
C LYS A 187 -12.01 15.31 -9.79
N ARG A 188 -11.25 14.82 -8.82
CA ARG A 188 -11.64 13.68 -7.99
C ARG A 188 -12.25 14.15 -6.70
N THR A 189 -13.45 13.64 -6.43
CA THR A 189 -14.19 13.88 -5.19
C THR A 189 -14.54 12.56 -4.47
N THR A 190 -14.01 11.42 -4.95
CA THR A 190 -14.37 10.12 -4.38
C THR A 190 -13.75 9.96 -3.00
N VAL A 191 -14.59 9.90 -1.96
CA VAL A 191 -14.20 9.57 -0.59
C VAL A 191 -13.96 8.06 -0.52
N CYS A 192 -12.70 7.65 -0.33
CA CYS A 192 -12.32 6.25 -0.18
C CYS A 192 -11.14 6.12 0.78
N GLY A 193 -11.00 4.97 1.43
CA GLY A 193 -9.95 4.69 2.39
C GLY A 193 -10.44 4.56 3.84
N THR A 194 -9.51 4.28 4.75
CA THR A 194 -9.78 4.17 6.19
C THR A 194 -9.94 5.58 6.77
N PRO A 195 -11.05 5.94 7.44
CA PRO A 195 -11.37 7.32 7.82
C PRO A 195 -10.25 8.07 8.53
N ILE A 196 -9.51 7.39 9.41
CA ILE A 196 -8.44 7.98 10.22
C ILE A 196 -7.19 8.37 9.38
N TYR A 197 -7.08 7.81 8.16
CA TYR A 197 -5.99 8.06 7.22
C TYR A 197 -6.36 9.07 6.12
N LEU A 198 -7.64 9.49 6.05
CA LEU A 198 -8.09 10.41 5.01
C LEU A 198 -7.45 11.79 5.18
N ALA A 199 -6.92 12.31 4.08
CA ALA A 199 -6.36 13.66 4.03
C ALA A 199 -7.48 14.71 4.14
N PRO A 200 -7.18 15.92 4.68
CA PRO A 200 -8.17 16.98 4.87
C PRO A 200 -8.97 17.30 3.61
N GLU A 201 -8.32 17.39 2.46
CA GLU A 201 -8.96 17.68 1.17
C GLU A 201 -9.94 16.60 0.72
N ILE A 202 -9.70 15.31 1.07
CA ILE A 202 -10.65 14.22 0.81
C ILE A 202 -11.88 14.37 1.73
N LEU A 203 -11.67 14.67 3.02
CA LEU A 203 -12.75 14.87 3.99
C LEU A 203 -13.63 16.10 3.66
N GLU A 204 -13.06 17.07 2.97
CA GLU A 204 -13.75 18.28 2.48
C GLU A 204 -14.32 18.11 1.07
N GLU A 205 -14.20 16.91 0.47
CA GLU A 205 -14.67 16.58 -0.89
C GLU A 205 -14.06 17.51 -1.96
N LYS A 206 -12.84 18.01 -1.70
CA LYS A 206 -12.10 18.85 -2.63
C LYS A 206 -11.35 18.03 -3.66
N PRO A 207 -11.06 18.59 -4.84
CA PRO A 207 -10.13 18.00 -5.80
C PRO A 207 -8.77 17.74 -5.12
N HIS A 208 -8.22 16.56 -5.35
CA HIS A 208 -6.97 16.14 -4.73
C HIS A 208 -6.02 15.50 -5.75
N ASP A 209 -4.75 15.49 -5.42
CA ASP A 209 -3.64 14.97 -6.20
C ASP A 209 -2.85 13.91 -5.40
N GLU A 210 -1.63 13.59 -5.85
CA GLU A 210 -0.73 12.63 -5.21
C GLU A 210 -0.30 13.02 -3.79
N SER A 211 -0.50 14.26 -3.38
CA SER A 211 -0.15 14.73 -2.03
C SER A 211 -0.96 14.06 -0.91
N VAL A 212 -2.08 13.39 -1.24
CA VAL A 212 -2.83 12.59 -0.27
C VAL A 212 -2.02 11.41 0.25
N ASP A 213 -1.15 10.82 -0.57
CA ASP A 213 -0.25 9.74 -0.13
C ASP A 213 0.82 10.27 0.85
N LEU A 214 1.27 11.53 0.69
CA LEU A 214 2.19 12.15 1.63
C LEU A 214 1.54 12.26 3.02
N TRP A 215 0.27 12.70 3.08
CA TRP A 215 -0.49 12.73 4.32
C TRP A 215 -0.57 11.35 4.96
N CYS A 216 -0.92 10.30 4.19
CA CYS A 216 -0.98 8.93 4.70
C CYS A 216 0.37 8.45 5.26
N ILE A 217 1.51 8.80 4.63
CA ILE A 217 2.85 8.51 5.17
C ILE A 217 3.04 9.20 6.53
N GLY A 218 2.58 10.43 6.70
CA GLY A 218 2.65 11.15 7.98
C GLY A 218 1.85 10.48 9.09
N VAL A 219 0.61 10.02 8.77
CA VAL A 219 -0.24 9.26 9.70
C VAL A 219 0.40 7.92 10.05
N LEU A 220 0.88 7.17 9.04
CA LEU A 220 1.58 5.90 9.22
C LEU A 220 2.81 6.07 10.11
N LEU A 221 3.66 7.06 9.86
CA LEU A 221 4.85 7.33 10.68
C LEU A 221 4.45 7.58 12.13
N PHE A 222 3.43 8.42 12.36
CA PHE A 222 2.95 8.70 13.71
C PHE A 222 2.50 7.40 14.39
N GLU A 223 1.66 6.60 13.75
CA GLU A 223 1.13 5.36 14.33
C GLU A 223 2.25 4.35 14.62
N LEU A 224 3.24 4.20 13.75
CA LEU A 224 4.35 3.29 13.97
C LEU A 224 5.26 3.70 15.15
N VAL A 225 5.47 5.01 15.39
CA VAL A 225 6.31 5.46 16.50
C VAL A 225 5.56 5.54 17.83
N THR A 226 4.22 5.61 17.82
CA THR A 226 3.41 5.78 19.02
C THR A 226 2.54 4.58 19.39
N ALA A 227 2.34 3.64 18.44
CA ALA A 227 1.41 2.52 18.50
C ALA A 227 -0.06 2.93 18.60
N HIS A 228 -0.39 4.14 18.16
CA HIS A 228 -1.76 4.65 18.03
C HIS A 228 -1.81 5.76 16.98
N PRO A 229 -2.97 5.98 16.35
CA PRO A 229 -3.11 7.01 15.32
C PRO A 229 -3.02 8.44 15.90
N PRO A 230 -2.72 9.46 15.05
CA PRO A 230 -2.59 10.85 15.50
C PRO A 230 -3.91 11.51 15.85
N PHE A 231 -5.02 11.05 15.28
CA PHE A 231 -6.33 11.66 15.41
C PHE A 231 -7.33 10.69 16.02
N TYR A 232 -8.25 11.21 16.80
CA TYR A 232 -9.31 10.45 17.48
C TYR A 232 -10.66 11.15 17.34
N GLY A 233 -11.74 10.38 17.36
CA GLY A 233 -13.11 10.83 17.44
C GLY A 233 -13.98 9.69 17.92
N ASN A 234 -15.00 9.99 18.74
CA ASN A 234 -16.00 9.00 19.15
C ASN A 234 -16.98 8.67 18.01
N ASP A 235 -17.03 9.55 17.02
CA ASP A 235 -17.81 9.46 15.81
C ASP A 235 -17.04 10.06 14.64
N ILE A 236 -17.57 9.91 13.43
CA ILE A 236 -16.92 10.34 12.20
C ILE A 236 -16.79 11.87 12.11
N GLU A 237 -17.77 12.60 12.63
CA GLU A 237 -17.78 14.06 12.59
C GLU A 237 -16.71 14.63 13.53
N THR A 238 -16.61 14.11 14.74
CA THR A 238 -15.57 14.48 15.71
C THR A 238 -14.18 14.15 15.17
N LEU A 239 -14.01 12.99 14.53
CA LEU A 239 -12.75 12.61 13.90
C LEU A 239 -12.38 13.60 12.79
N LYS A 240 -13.32 13.90 11.89
CA LYS A 240 -13.16 14.87 10.81
C LYS A 240 -12.77 16.25 11.35
N GLU A 241 -13.47 16.75 12.37
CA GLU A 241 -13.14 18.02 13.01
C GLU A 241 -11.69 18.03 13.56
N ASN A 242 -11.27 16.94 14.23
CA ASN A 242 -9.95 16.84 14.81
C ASN A 242 -8.85 16.76 13.74
N ILE A 243 -9.10 16.11 12.61
CA ILE A 243 -8.19 16.11 11.45
C ILE A 243 -8.09 17.53 10.87
N LEU A 244 -9.22 18.19 10.58
CA LEU A 244 -9.26 19.53 9.98
C LEU A 244 -8.67 20.63 10.88
N LYS A 245 -8.59 20.38 12.20
CA LYS A 245 -7.94 21.29 13.16
C LYS A 245 -6.52 20.84 13.56
N LEU A 246 -5.98 19.77 12.97
CA LEU A 246 -4.68 19.17 13.33
C LEU A 246 -4.54 18.94 14.85
N LYS A 247 -5.60 18.47 15.50
CA LYS A 247 -5.58 18.17 16.95
C LYS A 247 -4.86 16.83 17.22
N ILE A 248 -3.53 16.88 17.19
CA ILE A 248 -2.66 15.72 17.40
C ILE A 248 -2.33 15.60 18.89
N LEU A 249 -2.57 14.42 19.47
CA LEU A 249 -2.18 14.11 20.84
C LEU A 249 -0.74 13.56 20.87
N TRP A 250 0.21 14.46 21.10
CA TRP A 250 1.63 14.11 21.14
C TRP A 250 2.02 13.42 22.45
N PRO A 251 2.56 12.17 22.42
CA PRO A 251 3.18 11.57 23.58
C PRO A 251 4.38 12.38 24.05
N LYS A 252 4.60 12.43 25.38
CA LYS A 252 5.71 13.18 25.97
C LYS A 252 7.08 12.64 25.57
N ASP A 253 7.16 11.33 25.30
CA ASP A 253 8.37 10.54 25.02
C ASP A 253 8.59 10.28 23.54
N ILE A 254 7.89 10.98 22.63
CA ILE A 254 8.06 10.80 21.19
C ILE A 254 9.49 11.19 20.75
N ASN A 255 10.05 10.38 19.84
CA ASN A 255 11.34 10.70 19.23
C ASN A 255 11.31 12.07 18.54
N VAL A 256 12.29 12.92 18.84
CA VAL A 256 12.32 14.32 18.36
C VAL A 256 12.40 14.41 16.84
N ASP A 257 13.22 13.57 16.19
CA ASP A 257 13.35 13.57 14.74
C ASP A 257 12.06 13.06 14.07
N ALA A 258 11.42 12.03 14.64
CA ALA A 258 10.13 11.55 14.17
C ALA A 258 9.07 12.64 14.26
N LYS A 259 8.95 13.31 15.42
CA LYS A 259 8.02 14.42 15.61
C LYS A 259 8.26 15.54 14.60
N ASN A 260 9.52 15.92 14.39
CA ASN A 260 9.87 16.96 13.41
C ASN A 260 9.44 16.58 11.99
N LEU A 261 9.69 15.33 11.56
CA LEU A 261 9.29 14.85 10.25
C LEU A 261 7.75 14.84 10.10
N ILE A 262 7.02 14.29 11.09
CA ILE A 262 5.57 14.26 11.09
C ILE A 262 4.97 15.67 10.95
N MET A 263 5.48 16.63 11.74
CA MET A 263 5.01 18.03 11.69
C MET A 263 5.25 18.72 10.33
N LYS A 264 6.26 18.27 9.57
CA LYS A 264 6.53 18.76 8.22
C LYS A 264 5.61 18.10 7.16
N ILE A 265 5.15 16.86 7.42
CA ILE A 265 4.29 16.12 6.51
C ILE A 265 2.82 16.45 6.75
N LEU A 266 2.33 16.40 8.00
CA LEU A 266 0.94 16.66 8.34
C LEU A 266 0.65 18.17 8.30
N LYS A 267 0.33 18.67 7.11
CA LYS A 267 -0.12 20.02 6.83
C LYS A 267 -1.49 19.99 6.21
N LEU A 268 -2.38 20.91 6.60
CA LEU A 268 -3.73 21.04 6.00
C LEU A 268 -3.63 21.41 4.53
N ASP A 269 -2.78 22.39 4.20
CA ASP A 269 -2.50 22.74 2.82
C ASP A 269 -1.56 21.69 2.19
N PRO A 270 -2.04 20.93 1.15
CA PRO A 270 -1.25 19.93 0.48
C PRO A 270 0.10 20.44 -0.06
N LYS A 271 0.16 21.69 -0.50
CA LYS A 271 1.35 22.32 -1.07
C LYS A 271 2.45 22.59 -0.02
N GLN A 272 2.09 22.58 1.26
CA GLN A 272 3.05 22.78 2.36
C GLN A 272 3.59 21.46 2.92
N ARG A 273 3.10 20.30 2.44
CA ARG A 273 3.60 18.98 2.84
C ARG A 273 5.02 18.78 2.33
N LEU A 274 5.90 18.24 3.18
CA LEU A 274 7.27 17.95 2.79
C LEU A 274 7.30 16.98 1.61
N PRO A 275 7.98 17.29 0.49
CA PRO A 275 8.09 16.37 -0.66
C PRO A 275 8.85 15.09 -0.31
N LEU A 276 8.60 14.00 -1.06
CA LEU A 276 9.24 12.69 -0.84
C LEU A 276 10.76 12.77 -0.91
N GLU A 277 11.31 13.60 -1.81
CA GLU A 277 12.73 13.84 -1.99
C GLU A 277 13.39 14.49 -0.77
N GLU A 278 12.62 15.25 0.00
CA GLU A 278 13.09 15.86 1.24
C GLU A 278 12.82 14.97 2.46
N MET A 279 11.71 14.20 2.43
CA MET A 279 11.44 13.21 3.48
C MET A 279 12.57 12.18 3.60
N ILE A 280 13.04 11.65 2.46
CA ILE A 280 14.08 10.61 2.43
C ILE A 280 15.45 11.11 2.96
N LYS A 281 15.69 12.43 2.89
CA LYS A 281 16.91 13.08 3.40
C LYS A 281 16.81 13.47 4.88
N HIS A 282 15.62 13.37 5.48
CA HIS A 282 15.40 13.82 6.86
C HIS A 282 16.22 13.01 7.86
N PRO A 283 16.75 13.63 8.95
CA PRO A 283 17.56 12.96 9.97
C PRO A 283 16.92 11.70 10.57
N PHE A 284 15.59 11.64 10.67
CA PHE A 284 14.87 10.44 11.09
C PHE A 284 15.19 9.22 10.21
N ILE A 285 15.40 9.43 8.91
CA ILE A 285 15.72 8.37 7.94
C ILE A 285 17.24 8.17 7.85
N THR A 286 17.99 9.26 7.60
CA THR A 286 19.41 9.17 7.24
C THR A 286 20.31 8.75 8.40
N ARG A 287 19.89 8.93 9.65
CA ARG A 287 20.60 8.43 10.83
C ARG A 287 20.86 6.93 10.79
N PHE A 288 19.92 6.15 10.25
CA PHE A 288 20.02 4.69 10.15
C PHE A 288 20.31 4.20 8.72
N THR A 289 20.15 5.07 7.72
CA THR A 289 20.37 4.78 6.30
C THR A 289 20.89 6.02 5.60
N PRO A 290 22.20 6.33 5.71
CA PRO A 290 22.77 7.55 5.11
C PRO A 290 22.59 7.61 3.57
N ASP A 291 22.59 6.46 2.91
CA ASP A 291 22.42 6.34 1.45
C ASP A 291 20.94 6.28 1.01
N ALA A 292 19.98 6.51 1.92
CA ALA A 292 18.56 6.45 1.60
C ALA A 292 18.15 7.28 0.36
N PRO A 293 18.68 8.48 0.12
CA PRO A 293 18.34 9.25 -1.10
C PRO A 293 18.63 8.51 -2.41
N LYS A 294 19.62 7.59 -2.43
CA LYS A 294 19.92 6.76 -3.61
C LYS A 294 18.85 5.72 -3.93
N LEU A 295 17.89 5.50 -3.01
CA LEU A 295 16.79 4.55 -3.20
C LEU A 295 15.62 5.12 -4.02
N LEU A 296 15.62 6.43 -4.30
CA LEU A 296 14.61 7.06 -5.14
C LEU A 296 14.91 6.74 -6.61
N ILE A 297 14.20 5.77 -7.15
CA ILE A 297 14.34 5.30 -8.53
C ILE A 297 13.09 5.71 -9.29
N LYS A 298 13.25 6.44 -10.40
CA LYS A 298 12.15 6.75 -11.32
C LYS A 298 11.85 5.52 -12.19
N PRO A 299 10.59 5.29 -12.57
CA PRO A 299 10.26 4.28 -13.57
C PRO A 299 10.89 4.65 -14.93
N VAL A 300 11.27 3.64 -15.69
CA VAL A 300 11.84 3.77 -17.04
C VAL A 300 10.73 4.02 -18.05
#